data_4fff4cbdc5d47137e706ac24f6cd2384
#
_entry.id   4fff4cbdc5d47137e706ac24f6cd2384
#
_cell.length_a   1.000
_cell.length_b   1.000
_cell.length_c   1.000
_cell.angle_alpha   90.00
_cell.angle_beta   90.00
_cell.angle_gamma   90.00
#
_symmetry.space_group_name_H-M   'P 1'
#
loop_
_entity.id
_entity.type
_entity.pdbx_description
1 polymer ?
#
loop_
_entity_poly.entity_id
_entity_poly.type
_entity_poly.pdbx_seq_one_letter_code
_entity_poly.pdbx_strand_id
1 'polypeptide(L)'
;MISNNHKYIGFATVVYAAALLYLHFSFQVPFSDFYKVLFIVGLGFSALALLLLKNSPGNYIKPIFNNEKWLLLCLIVWIAFYITYGGSLINRILPPQWINNPQAAGIVIFIKKLLVFVLLPFLLYWSAGFTLTDFGLRKGLKEFSGKNIITAFLLLSTAILLFQYFYGGGSKPIRSGLFSSSQLLKGLPLCYVYLILDAGLIEEFFFRGLLQSRLSLLLKSTAGGIVCTALIFGLVHAPGLFLRGAASEGMEEQMPFSFWAAYTIAYMSVAGVFLGIVYQKTKNLWLCIFLHAMFDLLPNLPDFINTWHL
;
A
#
# COMPACT_ATOMS: atom_id res chain seq x y z
N MET A 1 -3.90 -2.66 -27.60
CA MET A 1 -3.84 -2.78 -26.12
C MET A 1 -5.16 -2.53 -25.38
N ILE A 2 -6.19 -1.97 -26.01
CA ILE A 2 -7.47 -1.58 -25.36
C ILE A 2 -8.43 -2.76 -25.15
N SER A 3 -8.39 -3.81 -25.97
CA SER A 3 -9.41 -4.88 -25.97
C SER A 3 -9.44 -5.78 -24.71
N ASN A 4 -8.37 -5.84 -23.93
CA ASN A 4 -8.32 -6.72 -22.76
C ASN A 4 -8.62 -6.02 -21.44
N ASN A 5 -8.69 -4.68 -21.39
CA ASN A 5 -8.89 -3.93 -20.14
C ASN A 5 -10.26 -4.26 -19.50
N HIS A 6 -11.31 -4.40 -20.30
CA HIS A 6 -12.67 -4.70 -19.80
C HIS A 6 -12.77 -6.01 -19.04
N LYS A 7 -12.02 -7.04 -19.46
CA LYS A 7 -12.01 -8.35 -18.77
C LYS A 7 -11.49 -8.23 -17.35
N TYR A 8 -10.39 -7.50 -17.16
CA TYR A 8 -9.77 -7.34 -15.84
C TYR A 8 -10.58 -6.42 -14.94
N ILE A 9 -11.16 -5.34 -15.50
CA ILE A 9 -12.08 -4.48 -14.77
C ILE A 9 -13.30 -5.28 -14.32
N GLY A 10 -13.93 -6.04 -15.23
CA GLY A 10 -15.06 -6.90 -14.90
C GLY A 10 -14.70 -7.92 -13.82
N PHE A 11 -13.56 -8.60 -13.93
CA PHE A 11 -13.08 -9.53 -12.89
C PHE A 11 -12.92 -8.84 -11.53
N ALA A 12 -12.24 -7.69 -11.49
CA ALA A 12 -12.05 -6.95 -10.25
C ALA A 12 -13.37 -6.48 -9.65
N THR A 13 -14.33 -6.03 -10.49
CA THR A 13 -15.66 -5.64 -10.04
C THR A 13 -16.40 -6.81 -9.41
N VAL A 14 -16.34 -8.00 -10.00
CA VAL A 14 -16.98 -9.22 -9.43
C VAL A 14 -16.33 -9.59 -8.10
N VAL A 15 -14.99 -9.61 -8.01
CA VAL A 15 -14.26 -9.92 -6.77
C VAL A 15 -14.59 -8.91 -5.67
N TYR A 16 -14.60 -7.62 -6.02
CA TYR A 16 -14.95 -6.54 -5.10
C TYR A 16 -16.41 -6.66 -4.62
N ALA A 17 -17.36 -6.83 -5.52
CA ALA A 17 -18.77 -7.00 -5.17
C ALA A 17 -18.98 -8.24 -4.26
N ALA A 18 -18.32 -9.36 -4.57
CA ALA A 18 -18.39 -10.57 -3.75
C ALA A 18 -17.84 -10.32 -2.33
N ALA A 19 -16.74 -9.57 -2.19
CA ALA A 19 -16.19 -9.19 -0.88
C ALA A 19 -17.18 -8.31 -0.08
N LEU A 20 -17.81 -7.31 -0.74
CA LEU A 20 -18.80 -6.44 -0.09
C LEU A 20 -20.04 -7.23 0.37
N LEU A 21 -20.59 -8.08 -0.50
CA LEU A 21 -21.75 -8.90 -0.19
C LEU A 21 -21.41 -9.87 0.97
N TYR A 22 -20.25 -10.49 0.94
CA TYR A 22 -19.80 -11.38 2.00
C TYR A 22 -19.69 -10.65 3.35
N LEU A 23 -19.07 -9.48 3.39
CA LEU A 23 -18.97 -8.67 4.61
C LEU A 23 -20.35 -8.23 5.12
N HIS A 24 -21.23 -7.81 4.22
CA HIS A 24 -22.57 -7.37 4.58
C HIS A 24 -23.43 -8.51 5.14
N PHE A 25 -23.55 -9.62 4.39
CA PHE A 25 -24.46 -10.70 4.77
C PHE A 25 -23.92 -11.60 5.89
N SER A 26 -22.61 -11.82 5.96
CA SER A 26 -22.02 -12.71 6.98
C SER A 26 -21.63 -11.99 8.28
N PHE A 27 -21.34 -10.69 8.22
CA PHE A 27 -20.84 -9.92 9.37
C PHE A 27 -21.61 -8.62 9.62
N GLN A 28 -22.69 -8.39 8.90
CA GLN A 28 -23.57 -7.23 9.04
C GLN A 28 -22.86 -5.87 8.93
N VAL A 29 -21.74 -5.82 8.20
CA VAL A 29 -21.03 -4.57 7.94
C VAL A 29 -21.93 -3.66 7.09
N PRO A 30 -22.19 -2.41 7.51
CA PRO A 30 -23.08 -1.53 6.76
C PRO A 30 -22.51 -1.16 5.39
N PHE A 31 -23.35 -1.14 4.34
CA PHE A 31 -22.93 -0.66 3.02
C PHE A 31 -22.42 0.79 3.03
N SER A 32 -22.91 1.62 3.97
CA SER A 32 -22.44 3.00 4.14
C SER A 32 -20.94 3.13 4.36
N ASP A 33 -20.31 2.14 4.97
CA ASP A 33 -18.89 2.17 5.27
C ASP A 33 -18.05 1.89 4.00
N PHE A 34 -18.55 1.00 3.14
CA PHE A 34 -17.91 0.72 1.85
C PHE A 34 -18.02 1.90 0.89
N TYR A 35 -19.19 2.58 0.86
CA TYR A 35 -19.40 3.70 -0.06
C TYR A 35 -18.42 4.84 0.17
N LYS A 36 -18.10 5.15 1.43
CA LYS A 36 -17.11 6.20 1.76
C LYS A 36 -15.76 5.91 1.11
N VAL A 37 -15.27 4.68 1.24
CA VAL A 37 -13.98 4.31 0.67
C VAL A 37 -14.04 4.24 -0.86
N LEU A 38 -15.07 3.58 -1.41
CA LEU A 38 -15.22 3.43 -2.86
C LEU A 38 -15.37 4.79 -3.56
N PHE A 39 -16.29 5.65 -3.07
CA PHE A 39 -16.59 6.90 -3.76
C PHE A 39 -15.57 7.99 -3.46
N ILE A 40 -15.07 8.10 -2.23
CA ILE A 40 -14.10 9.15 -1.89
C ILE A 40 -12.69 8.74 -2.32
N VAL A 41 -12.20 7.58 -1.84
CA VAL A 41 -10.82 7.15 -2.15
C VAL A 41 -10.74 6.59 -3.57
N GLY A 42 -11.62 5.64 -3.92
CA GLY A 42 -11.59 4.96 -5.21
C GLY A 42 -11.87 5.91 -6.36
N LEU A 43 -13.03 6.54 -6.38
CA LEU A 43 -13.45 7.40 -7.49
C LEU A 43 -12.97 8.83 -7.32
N GLY A 44 -13.16 9.45 -6.15
CA GLY A 44 -12.85 10.86 -5.91
C GLY A 44 -11.36 11.16 -6.04
N PHE A 45 -10.51 10.46 -5.29
CA PHE A 45 -9.06 10.69 -5.35
C PHE A 45 -8.49 10.28 -6.71
N SER A 46 -9.01 9.19 -7.33
CA SER A 46 -8.59 8.80 -8.67
C SER A 46 -8.97 9.85 -9.72
N ALA A 47 -10.19 10.40 -9.67
CA ALA A 47 -10.61 11.48 -10.55
C ALA A 47 -9.74 12.74 -10.34
N LEU A 48 -9.50 13.12 -9.08
CA LEU A 48 -8.62 14.26 -8.76
C LEU A 48 -7.20 14.02 -9.29
N ALA A 49 -6.65 12.83 -9.12
CA ALA A 49 -5.34 12.48 -9.68
C ALA A 49 -5.33 12.57 -11.22
N LEU A 50 -6.37 12.06 -11.87
CA LEU A 50 -6.50 12.14 -13.33
C LEU A 50 -6.59 13.58 -13.85
N LEU A 51 -7.20 14.48 -13.10
CA LEU A 51 -7.31 15.92 -13.44
C LEU A 51 -5.99 16.66 -13.22
N LEU A 52 -5.32 16.41 -12.10
CA LEU A 52 -4.12 17.15 -11.70
C LEU A 52 -2.85 16.66 -12.41
N LEU A 53 -2.75 15.34 -12.66
CA LEU A 53 -1.53 14.74 -13.17
C LEU A 53 -1.56 14.63 -14.69
N LYS A 54 -0.49 15.10 -15.31
CA LYS A 54 -0.26 14.90 -16.75
C LYS A 54 0.32 13.50 -17.00
N ASN A 55 0.03 12.95 -18.19
CA ASN A 55 0.69 11.73 -18.62
C ASN A 55 2.19 11.99 -18.76
N SER A 56 3.00 11.18 -18.07
CA SER A 56 4.43 11.17 -18.34
C SER A 56 4.67 10.71 -19.78
N PRO A 57 5.57 11.36 -20.53
CA PRO A 57 6.00 10.82 -21.82
C PRO A 57 6.48 9.39 -21.58
N GLY A 58 6.00 8.47 -22.41
CA GLY A 58 6.16 7.03 -22.23
C GLY A 58 7.57 6.64 -21.81
N ASN A 59 7.72 6.22 -20.59
CA ASN A 59 9.00 5.63 -20.16
C ASN A 59 9.17 4.30 -20.86
N TYR A 60 10.36 4.07 -21.37
CA TYR A 60 10.75 2.76 -21.86
C TYR A 60 10.57 1.76 -20.71
N ILE A 61 9.64 0.83 -20.87
CA ILE A 61 9.48 -0.29 -19.95
C ILE A 61 10.27 -1.45 -20.57
N LYS A 62 11.22 -1.97 -19.82
CA LYS A 62 12.04 -3.08 -20.24
C LYS A 62 11.18 -4.27 -20.68
N PRO A 63 11.41 -4.91 -21.84
CA PRO A 63 10.60 -6.03 -22.31
C PRO A 63 10.67 -7.20 -21.33
N ILE A 64 9.69 -8.12 -21.45
CA ILE A 64 9.66 -9.36 -20.67
C ILE A 64 10.85 -10.23 -21.11
N PHE A 65 11.58 -10.77 -20.13
CA PHE A 65 12.63 -11.73 -20.36
C PHE A 65 12.15 -13.18 -20.15
N ASN A 66 12.94 -14.13 -20.60
CA ASN A 66 12.61 -15.55 -20.47
C ASN A 66 12.37 -15.92 -19.00
N ASN A 67 11.32 -16.71 -18.76
CA ASN A 67 10.93 -17.19 -17.43
C ASN A 67 10.49 -16.10 -16.42
N GLU A 68 10.38 -14.83 -16.80
CA GLU A 68 9.98 -13.77 -15.88
C GLU A 68 8.62 -14.03 -15.20
N LYS A 69 7.66 -14.61 -15.92
CA LYS A 69 6.36 -14.99 -15.35
C LYS A 69 6.49 -15.93 -14.15
N TRP A 70 7.42 -16.87 -14.22
CA TRP A 70 7.69 -17.80 -13.12
C TRP A 70 8.42 -17.13 -11.98
N LEU A 71 9.37 -16.24 -12.28
CA LEU A 71 10.04 -15.44 -11.26
C LEU A 71 9.04 -14.58 -10.48
N LEU A 72 8.14 -13.89 -11.17
CA LEU A 72 7.07 -13.11 -10.52
C LEU A 72 6.16 -13.98 -9.66
N LEU A 73 5.74 -15.13 -10.17
CA LEU A 73 4.93 -16.06 -9.39
C LEU A 73 5.67 -16.54 -8.13
N CYS A 74 6.94 -16.92 -8.26
CA CYS A 74 7.76 -17.30 -7.11
C CYS A 74 7.90 -16.17 -6.08
N LEU A 75 8.07 -14.93 -6.53
CA LEU A 75 8.12 -13.76 -5.64
C LEU A 75 6.80 -13.53 -4.91
N ILE A 76 5.66 -13.65 -5.60
CA ILE A 76 4.34 -13.52 -4.97
C ILE A 76 4.14 -14.62 -3.91
N VAL A 77 4.45 -15.87 -4.26
CA VAL A 77 4.38 -17.00 -3.33
C VAL A 77 5.33 -16.83 -2.14
N TRP A 78 6.55 -16.36 -2.40
CA TRP A 78 7.53 -16.07 -1.36
C TRP A 78 7.04 -15.01 -0.38
N ILE A 79 6.47 -13.91 -0.87
CA ILE A 79 5.93 -12.85 -0.04
C ILE A 79 4.72 -13.35 0.76
N ALA A 80 3.82 -14.10 0.14
CA ALA A 80 2.70 -14.72 0.83
C ALA A 80 3.19 -15.66 1.97
N PHE A 81 4.19 -16.50 1.71
CA PHE A 81 4.82 -17.33 2.72
C PHE A 81 5.48 -16.50 3.84
N TYR A 82 6.22 -15.44 3.47
CA TYR A 82 6.87 -14.59 4.45
C TYR A 82 5.84 -13.91 5.39
N ILE A 83 4.77 -13.39 4.85
CA ILE A 83 3.74 -12.69 5.63
C ILE A 83 2.99 -13.65 6.56
N THR A 84 2.71 -14.87 6.10
CA THR A 84 1.93 -15.84 6.88
C THR A 84 2.78 -16.57 7.92
N TYR A 85 3.99 -16.99 7.57
CA TYR A 85 4.83 -17.86 8.39
C TYR A 85 6.26 -17.36 8.57
N GLY A 86 6.89 -16.89 7.50
CA GLY A 86 8.33 -16.59 7.47
C GLY A 86 8.73 -15.52 8.48
N GLY A 87 7.90 -14.47 8.64
CA GLY A 87 8.14 -13.41 9.61
C GLY A 87 8.18 -13.93 11.06
N SER A 88 7.28 -14.84 11.43
CA SER A 88 7.23 -15.46 12.76
C SER A 88 8.35 -16.47 12.96
N LEU A 89 8.73 -17.24 11.94
CA LEU A 89 9.86 -18.15 12.00
C LEU A 89 11.17 -17.41 12.26
N ILE A 90 11.40 -16.27 11.58
CA ILE A 90 12.57 -15.43 11.83
C ILE A 90 12.58 -14.92 13.28
N ASN A 91 11.43 -14.53 13.84
CA ASN A 91 11.35 -14.06 15.21
C ASN A 91 11.79 -15.12 16.24
N ARG A 92 11.61 -16.41 15.95
CA ARG A 92 12.02 -17.51 16.86
C ARG A 92 13.53 -17.66 16.99
N ILE A 93 14.30 -17.21 16.02
CA ILE A 93 15.77 -17.30 16.02
C ILE A 93 16.45 -15.99 16.45
N LEU A 94 15.68 -14.90 16.57
CA LEU A 94 16.20 -13.61 17.01
C LEU A 94 16.25 -13.52 18.54
N PRO A 95 17.19 -12.74 19.11
CA PRO A 95 17.26 -12.52 20.55
C PRO A 95 15.93 -11.95 21.10
N PRO A 96 15.40 -12.51 22.21
CA PRO A 96 14.12 -12.08 22.78
C PRO A 96 14.04 -10.57 23.07
N GLN A 97 15.14 -9.94 23.48
CA GLN A 97 15.20 -8.50 23.73
C GLN A 97 14.91 -7.64 22.48
N TRP A 98 15.15 -8.16 21.27
CA TRP A 98 14.86 -7.46 20.02
C TRP A 98 13.40 -7.57 19.61
N ILE A 99 12.70 -8.56 20.14
CA ILE A 99 11.29 -8.80 19.81
C ILE A 99 10.38 -8.22 20.89
N ASN A 100 10.79 -8.27 22.15
CA ASN A 100 9.99 -7.83 23.29
C ASN A 100 10.09 -6.31 23.54
N ASN A 101 11.12 -5.65 23.03
CA ASN A 101 11.23 -4.19 23.09
C ASN A 101 10.50 -3.58 21.86
N PRO A 102 9.46 -2.73 22.02
CA PRO A 102 8.67 -2.20 20.90
C PRO A 102 9.50 -1.46 19.85
N GLN A 103 10.47 -0.65 20.27
CA GLN A 103 11.33 0.11 19.36
C GLN A 103 12.27 -0.81 18.57
N ALA A 104 12.91 -1.76 19.23
CA ALA A 104 13.77 -2.75 18.57
C ALA A 104 12.96 -3.64 17.63
N ALA A 105 11.77 -4.08 18.03
CA ALA A 105 10.85 -4.85 17.19
C ALA A 105 10.45 -4.09 15.92
N GLY A 106 10.16 -2.79 16.02
CA GLY A 106 9.89 -1.93 14.85
C GLY A 106 11.07 -1.91 13.87
N ILE A 107 12.30 -1.75 14.37
CA ILE A 107 13.51 -1.78 13.52
C ILE A 107 13.69 -3.17 12.87
N VAL A 108 13.49 -4.24 13.62
CA VAL A 108 13.57 -5.61 13.10
C VAL A 108 12.54 -5.85 12.00
N ILE A 109 11.31 -5.40 12.20
CA ILE A 109 10.24 -5.50 11.18
C ILE A 109 10.64 -4.73 9.92
N PHE A 110 11.12 -3.49 10.06
CA PHE A 110 11.61 -2.68 8.95
C PHE A 110 12.71 -3.39 8.15
N ILE A 111 13.75 -3.90 8.83
CA ILE A 111 14.86 -4.61 8.18
C ILE A 111 14.35 -5.85 7.43
N LYS A 112 13.49 -6.65 8.05
CA LYS A 112 12.90 -7.84 7.40
C LYS A 112 12.09 -7.45 6.15
N LYS A 113 11.25 -6.43 6.24
CA LYS A 113 10.47 -5.92 5.09
C LYS A 113 11.41 -5.44 3.98
N LEU A 114 12.44 -4.67 4.32
CA LEU A 114 13.43 -4.17 3.37
C LEU A 114 14.14 -5.32 2.63
N LEU A 115 14.56 -6.36 3.36
CA LEU A 115 15.21 -7.52 2.75
C LEU A 115 14.28 -8.28 1.81
N VAL A 116 13.03 -8.52 2.23
CA VAL A 116 12.09 -9.38 1.51
C VAL A 116 11.42 -8.68 0.34
N PHE A 117 10.98 -7.44 0.52
CA PHE A 117 10.18 -6.71 -0.50
C PHE A 117 11.02 -5.83 -1.42
N VAL A 118 12.23 -5.44 -0.99
CA VAL A 118 13.09 -4.56 -1.80
C VAL A 118 14.35 -5.27 -2.24
N LEU A 119 15.21 -5.69 -1.31
CA LEU A 119 16.54 -6.16 -1.65
C LEU A 119 16.50 -7.46 -2.47
N LEU A 120 15.75 -8.46 -2.02
CA LEU A 120 15.64 -9.72 -2.76
C LEU A 120 15.06 -9.54 -4.17
N PRO A 121 13.89 -8.90 -4.38
CA PRO A 121 13.37 -8.64 -5.72
C PRO A 121 14.31 -7.78 -6.56
N PHE A 122 14.94 -6.76 -5.95
CA PHE A 122 15.91 -5.92 -6.65
C PHE A 122 17.09 -6.72 -7.18
N LEU A 123 17.73 -7.55 -6.35
CA LEU A 123 18.88 -8.37 -6.76
C LEU A 123 18.52 -9.35 -7.86
N LEU A 124 17.34 -10.00 -7.77
CA LEU A 124 16.86 -10.92 -8.80
C LEU A 124 16.64 -10.21 -10.15
N TYR A 125 16.06 -9.02 -10.15
CA TYR A 125 15.85 -8.26 -11.38
C TYR A 125 17.12 -7.56 -11.85
N TRP A 126 18.01 -7.16 -10.94
CA TRP A 126 19.31 -6.61 -11.27
C TRP A 126 20.18 -7.63 -12.01
N SER A 127 20.15 -8.90 -11.60
CA SER A 127 20.83 -9.99 -12.36
C SER A 127 20.28 -10.18 -13.77
N ALA A 128 19.03 -9.77 -14.03
CA ALA A 128 18.42 -9.70 -15.36
C ALA A 128 18.70 -8.33 -16.07
N GLY A 129 19.62 -7.53 -15.54
CA GLY A 129 20.05 -6.25 -16.08
C GLY A 129 19.13 -5.06 -15.78
N PHE A 130 18.20 -5.16 -14.83
CA PHE A 130 17.38 -4.02 -14.37
C PHE A 130 18.19 -3.05 -13.52
N THR A 131 17.79 -1.79 -13.54
CA THR A 131 18.41 -0.68 -12.80
C THR A 131 17.38 0.06 -11.97
N LEU A 132 17.80 0.89 -11.05
CA LEU A 132 16.89 1.75 -10.25
C LEU A 132 15.99 2.63 -11.11
N THR A 133 16.42 2.95 -12.34
CA THR A 133 15.60 3.72 -13.30
C THR A 133 14.42 2.89 -13.80
N ASP A 134 14.60 1.59 -13.99
CA ASP A 134 13.55 0.69 -14.47
C ASP A 134 12.43 0.53 -13.44
N PHE A 135 12.72 0.71 -12.15
CA PHE A 135 11.75 0.73 -11.05
C PHE A 135 11.14 2.12 -10.78
N GLY A 136 11.53 3.15 -11.54
CA GLY A 136 10.99 4.50 -11.37
C GLY A 136 11.61 5.34 -10.25
N LEU A 137 12.66 4.83 -9.57
CA LEU A 137 13.28 5.54 -8.45
C LEU A 137 14.16 6.71 -8.90
N ARG A 138 15.01 6.52 -9.90
CA ARG A 138 16.00 7.55 -10.30
C ARG A 138 15.39 8.73 -11.04
N LYS A 139 14.41 8.48 -11.92
CA LYS A 139 13.73 9.55 -12.67
C LYS A 139 12.78 10.33 -11.77
N GLY A 140 12.06 9.65 -10.90
CA GLY A 140 11.04 10.22 -10.06
C GLY A 140 11.53 11.37 -9.17
N LEU A 141 12.76 11.30 -8.64
CA LEU A 141 13.34 12.40 -7.85
C LEU A 141 13.55 13.68 -8.66
N LYS A 142 14.02 13.56 -9.92
CA LYS A 142 14.22 14.73 -10.79
C LYS A 142 12.87 15.35 -11.23
N GLU A 143 11.89 14.51 -11.49
CA GLU A 143 10.58 14.95 -11.96
C GLU A 143 9.68 15.45 -10.82
N PHE A 144 9.97 15.08 -9.56
CA PHE A 144 9.19 15.52 -8.39
C PHE A 144 9.26 17.04 -8.18
N SER A 145 10.31 17.71 -8.64
CA SER A 145 10.43 19.18 -8.57
C SER A 145 9.47 19.94 -9.53
N GLY A 146 8.77 19.24 -10.41
CA GLY A 146 7.81 19.87 -11.32
C GLY A 146 6.61 20.45 -10.57
N LYS A 147 6.28 21.74 -10.84
CA LYS A 147 5.17 22.47 -10.20
C LYS A 147 3.87 21.66 -10.14
N ASN A 148 3.54 20.97 -11.23
CA ASN A 148 2.30 20.18 -11.31
C ASN A 148 2.31 18.97 -10.35
N ILE A 149 3.46 18.32 -10.15
CA ILE A 149 3.58 17.16 -9.23
C ILE A 149 3.51 17.63 -7.78
N ILE A 150 4.17 18.74 -7.46
CA ILE A 150 4.10 19.34 -6.11
C ILE A 150 2.66 19.76 -5.79
N THR A 151 1.98 20.44 -6.71
CA THR A 151 0.58 20.84 -6.53
C THR A 151 -0.33 19.62 -6.35
N ALA A 152 -0.17 18.60 -7.19
CA ALA A 152 -0.94 17.36 -7.07
C ALA A 152 -0.65 16.65 -5.74
N PHE A 153 0.62 16.57 -5.32
CA PHE A 153 1.00 16.02 -4.01
C PHE A 153 0.30 16.76 -2.86
N LEU A 154 0.36 18.09 -2.85
CA LEU A 154 -0.25 18.88 -1.78
C LEU A 154 -1.76 18.71 -1.71
N LEU A 155 -2.45 18.77 -2.87
CA LEU A 155 -3.90 18.63 -2.90
C LEU A 155 -4.36 17.21 -2.56
N LEU A 156 -3.70 16.18 -3.09
CA LEU A 156 -4.03 14.79 -2.80
C LEU A 156 -3.70 14.45 -1.33
N SER A 157 -2.57 14.90 -0.80
CA SER A 157 -2.21 14.72 0.61
C SER A 157 -3.22 15.37 1.54
N THR A 158 -3.65 16.60 1.23
CA THR A 158 -4.69 17.28 2.01
C THR A 158 -6.00 16.49 1.98
N ALA A 159 -6.43 16.03 0.81
CA ALA A 159 -7.64 15.22 0.68
C ALA A 159 -7.55 13.90 1.48
N ILE A 160 -6.40 13.20 1.41
CA ILE A 160 -6.13 11.97 2.17
C ILE A 160 -6.19 12.25 3.68
N LEU A 161 -5.50 13.28 4.16
CA LEU A 161 -5.51 13.63 5.59
C LEU A 161 -6.88 14.01 6.10
N LEU A 162 -7.67 14.77 5.33
CA LEU A 162 -9.06 15.11 5.67
C LEU A 162 -9.91 13.83 5.73
N PHE A 163 -9.80 12.95 4.73
CA PHE A 163 -10.51 11.68 4.73
C PHE A 163 -10.15 10.83 5.96
N GLN A 164 -8.87 10.66 6.24
CA GLN A 164 -8.40 9.90 7.40
C GLN A 164 -8.82 10.54 8.71
N TYR A 165 -8.77 11.86 8.82
CA TYR A 165 -9.18 12.56 10.04
C TYR A 165 -10.67 12.38 10.32
N PHE A 166 -11.55 12.58 9.36
CA PHE A 166 -12.99 12.52 9.57
C PHE A 166 -13.56 11.11 9.57
N TYR A 167 -13.04 10.21 8.73
CA TYR A 167 -13.62 8.88 8.51
C TYR A 167 -12.71 7.72 8.98
N GLY A 168 -11.41 7.95 9.17
CA GLY A 168 -10.47 6.91 9.59
C GLY A 168 -10.68 6.52 11.06
N GLY A 169 -10.78 5.21 11.32
CA GLY A 169 -10.89 4.67 12.69
C GLY A 169 -9.65 4.97 13.53
N GLY A 170 -8.46 4.81 12.96
CA GLY A 170 -7.18 5.05 13.64
C GLY A 170 -6.94 6.49 14.07
N SER A 171 -7.68 7.47 13.52
CA SER A 171 -7.59 8.86 13.97
C SER A 171 -8.49 9.20 15.16
N LYS A 172 -9.30 8.26 15.68
CA LYS A 172 -10.15 8.50 16.87
C LYS A 172 -9.36 9.02 18.09
N PRO A 173 -8.20 8.46 18.47
CA PRO A 173 -7.43 8.97 19.61
C PRO A 173 -6.97 10.42 19.43
N ILE A 174 -6.68 10.82 18.17
CA ILE A 174 -6.29 12.20 17.86
C ILE A 174 -7.49 13.14 18.04
N ARG A 175 -8.64 12.76 17.48
CA ARG A 175 -9.88 13.55 17.59
C ARG A 175 -10.41 13.68 19.01
N SER A 176 -10.19 12.66 19.84
CA SER A 176 -10.60 12.68 21.25
C SER A 176 -9.67 13.51 22.15
N GLY A 177 -8.61 14.10 21.58
CA GLY A 177 -7.67 14.92 22.36
C GLY A 177 -6.74 14.11 23.27
N LEU A 178 -6.51 12.83 22.96
CA LEU A 178 -5.63 11.97 23.77
C LEU A 178 -4.16 12.47 23.78
N PHE A 179 -3.76 13.18 22.75
CA PHE A 179 -2.38 13.68 22.60
C PHE A 179 -2.31 15.19 22.73
N SER A 180 -1.30 15.68 23.46
CA SER A 180 -1.02 17.12 23.58
C SER A 180 -0.54 17.70 22.25
N SER A 181 -0.66 19.03 22.10
CA SER A 181 -0.15 19.72 20.90
C SER A 181 1.34 19.50 20.69
N SER A 182 2.14 19.39 21.76
CA SER A 182 3.58 19.11 21.69
C SER A 182 3.87 17.72 21.12
N GLN A 183 3.09 16.70 21.56
CA GLN A 183 3.20 15.33 21.03
C GLN A 183 2.84 15.26 19.54
N LEU A 184 1.78 15.94 19.14
CA LEU A 184 1.36 15.98 17.73
C LEU A 184 2.38 16.74 16.87
N LEU A 185 2.91 17.86 17.36
CA LEU A 185 3.90 18.66 16.63
C LEU A 185 5.21 17.89 16.36
N LYS A 186 5.63 17.05 17.30
CA LYS A 186 6.81 16.18 17.14
C LYS A 186 6.47 14.90 16.40
N GLY A 187 5.35 14.26 16.76
CA GLY A 187 4.94 12.96 16.26
C GLY A 187 4.63 12.97 14.78
N LEU A 188 3.87 13.96 14.28
CA LEU A 188 3.46 14.01 12.87
C LEU A 188 4.64 13.98 11.89
N PRO A 189 5.65 14.87 11.97
CA PRO A 189 6.75 14.85 11.01
C PRO A 189 7.64 13.60 11.17
N LEU A 190 7.89 13.14 12.39
CA LEU A 190 8.73 11.97 12.63
C LEU A 190 8.04 10.67 12.17
N CYS A 191 6.75 10.51 12.47
CA CYS A 191 5.94 9.39 11.99
C CYS A 191 5.88 9.39 10.46
N TYR A 192 5.67 10.55 9.82
CA TYR A 192 5.65 10.64 8.37
C TYR A 192 6.97 10.20 7.72
N VAL A 193 8.11 10.67 8.24
CA VAL A 193 9.44 10.24 7.76
C VAL A 193 9.64 8.73 7.98
N TYR A 194 9.25 8.21 9.14
CA TYR A 194 9.28 6.77 9.40
C TYR A 194 8.45 6.00 8.38
N LEU A 195 7.21 6.41 8.11
CA LEU A 195 6.30 5.74 7.18
C LEU A 195 6.73 5.87 5.71
N ILE A 196 7.42 6.94 5.32
CA ILE A 196 8.06 7.03 4.00
C ILE A 196 9.02 5.85 3.79
N LEU A 197 9.77 5.47 4.83
CA LEU A 197 10.75 4.40 4.75
C LEU A 197 10.13 3.01 4.97
N ASP A 198 9.33 2.83 6.04
CA ASP A 198 8.83 1.53 6.48
C ASP A 198 7.67 0.98 5.64
N ALA A 199 6.76 1.85 5.19
CA ALA A 199 5.62 1.47 4.36
C ALA A 199 5.81 1.95 2.91
N GLY A 200 5.86 3.27 2.71
CA GLY A 200 5.84 3.87 1.38
C GLY A 200 6.92 3.34 0.45
N LEU A 201 8.20 3.43 0.83
CA LEU A 201 9.31 2.99 -0.03
C LEU A 201 9.25 1.48 -0.29
N ILE A 202 9.07 0.70 0.76
CA ILE A 202 9.12 -0.77 0.67
C ILE A 202 7.96 -1.30 -0.18
N GLU A 203 6.76 -0.84 0.12
CA GLU A 203 5.58 -1.38 -0.53
C GLU A 203 5.41 -0.83 -1.95
N GLU A 204 5.63 0.47 -2.17
CA GLU A 204 5.52 1.03 -3.51
C GLU A 204 6.60 0.52 -4.46
N PHE A 205 7.83 0.29 -3.97
CA PHE A 205 8.86 -0.36 -4.78
C PHE A 205 8.39 -1.71 -5.32
N PHE A 206 7.86 -2.56 -4.43
CA PHE A 206 7.40 -3.88 -4.83
C PHE A 206 6.13 -3.83 -5.67
N PHE A 207 5.09 -3.14 -5.19
CA PHE A 207 3.78 -3.17 -5.84
C PHE A 207 3.73 -2.33 -7.11
N ARG A 208 4.26 -1.10 -7.12
CA ARG A 208 4.16 -0.20 -8.29
C ARG A 208 5.40 -0.27 -9.17
N GLY A 209 6.58 -0.17 -8.57
CA GLY A 209 7.84 -0.24 -9.30
C GLY A 209 8.02 -1.57 -10.02
N LEU A 210 7.72 -2.68 -9.35
CA LEU A 210 7.91 -4.02 -9.88
C LEU A 210 6.58 -4.65 -10.36
N LEU A 211 5.71 -5.06 -9.45
CA LEU A 211 4.59 -5.96 -9.75
C LEU A 211 3.61 -5.37 -10.77
N GLN A 212 3.12 -4.15 -10.56
CA GLN A 212 2.19 -3.49 -11.50
C GLN A 212 2.81 -3.31 -12.88
N SER A 213 4.08 -2.87 -12.92
CA SER A 213 4.78 -2.66 -14.18
C SER A 213 4.91 -3.96 -14.98
N ARG A 214 5.28 -5.06 -14.33
CA ARG A 214 5.48 -6.35 -14.99
C ARG A 214 4.16 -7.04 -15.32
N LEU A 215 3.17 -7.01 -14.43
CA LEU A 215 1.83 -7.54 -14.72
C LEU A 215 1.16 -6.80 -15.89
N SER A 216 1.32 -5.47 -15.99
CA SER A 216 0.78 -4.72 -17.13
C SER A 216 1.30 -5.23 -18.47
N LEU A 217 2.58 -5.62 -18.54
CA LEU A 217 3.18 -6.21 -19.73
C LEU A 217 2.72 -7.66 -19.98
N LEU A 218 2.79 -8.50 -18.93
CA LEU A 218 2.41 -9.92 -19.02
C LEU A 218 0.96 -10.11 -19.45
N LEU A 219 0.06 -9.29 -18.88
CA LEU A 219 -1.37 -9.31 -19.15
C LEU A 219 -1.74 -8.53 -20.43
N LYS A 220 -0.77 -7.82 -21.02
CA LYS A 220 -0.98 -6.89 -22.16
C LYS A 220 -2.14 -5.91 -21.88
N SER A 221 -2.26 -5.48 -20.62
CA SER A 221 -3.36 -4.65 -20.13
C SER A 221 -2.90 -3.78 -18.97
N THR A 222 -2.98 -2.47 -19.15
CA THR A 222 -2.69 -1.51 -18.07
C THR A 222 -3.68 -1.64 -16.92
N ALA A 223 -4.98 -1.76 -17.23
CA ALA A 223 -6.01 -1.98 -16.22
C ALA A 223 -5.78 -3.32 -15.49
N GLY A 224 -5.43 -4.38 -16.22
CA GLY A 224 -5.06 -5.67 -15.63
C GLY A 224 -3.90 -5.54 -14.63
N GLY A 225 -2.85 -4.83 -15.00
CA GLY A 225 -1.73 -4.57 -14.09
C GLY A 225 -2.16 -3.83 -12.83
N ILE A 226 -2.95 -2.76 -12.97
CA ILE A 226 -3.44 -1.96 -11.83
C ILE A 226 -4.32 -2.81 -10.90
N VAL A 227 -5.39 -3.43 -11.43
CA VAL A 227 -6.38 -4.11 -10.58
C VAL A 227 -5.84 -5.39 -9.96
N CYS A 228 -5.06 -6.20 -10.69
CA CYS A 228 -4.46 -7.41 -10.12
C CYS A 228 -3.45 -7.05 -9.01
N THR A 229 -2.61 -6.03 -9.23
CA THR A 229 -1.69 -5.55 -8.19
C THR A 229 -2.43 -5.00 -6.99
N ALA A 230 -3.52 -4.24 -7.19
CA ALA A 230 -4.32 -3.69 -6.11
C ALA A 230 -5.02 -4.79 -5.28
N LEU A 231 -5.54 -5.84 -5.91
CA LEU A 231 -6.10 -6.99 -5.20
C LEU A 231 -5.03 -7.74 -4.39
N ILE A 232 -3.85 -7.97 -4.97
CA ILE A 232 -2.72 -8.58 -4.25
C ILE A 232 -2.29 -7.66 -3.09
N PHE A 233 -2.17 -6.35 -3.32
CA PHE A 233 -1.87 -5.36 -2.29
C PHE A 233 -2.84 -5.42 -1.11
N GLY A 234 -4.15 -5.48 -1.37
CA GLY A 234 -5.14 -5.69 -0.32
C GLY A 234 -4.91 -7.02 0.42
N LEU A 235 -4.89 -8.13 -0.30
CA LEU A 235 -4.83 -9.47 0.29
C LEU A 235 -3.59 -9.73 1.14
N VAL A 236 -2.43 -9.14 0.82
CA VAL A 236 -1.21 -9.31 1.63
C VAL A 236 -1.30 -8.67 3.02
N HIS A 237 -2.27 -7.77 3.24
CA HIS A 237 -2.52 -7.17 4.56
C HIS A 237 -3.40 -8.06 5.45
N ALA A 238 -4.20 -8.96 4.87
CA ALA A 238 -5.15 -9.79 5.63
C ALA A 238 -4.48 -10.65 6.74
N PRO A 239 -3.34 -11.33 6.50
CA PRO A 239 -2.67 -12.08 7.56
C PRO A 239 -2.19 -11.18 8.72
N GLY A 240 -1.66 -9.99 8.40
CA GLY A 240 -1.19 -9.03 9.40
C GLY A 240 -2.33 -8.52 10.29
N LEU A 241 -3.48 -8.19 9.70
CA LEU A 241 -4.67 -7.78 10.44
C LEU A 241 -5.25 -8.92 11.28
N PHE A 242 -5.32 -10.12 10.72
CA PHE A 242 -5.77 -11.31 11.46
C PHE A 242 -4.89 -11.59 12.70
N LEU A 243 -3.56 -11.48 12.57
CA LEU A 243 -2.63 -11.75 13.65
C LEU A 243 -2.60 -10.65 14.72
N ARG A 244 -2.80 -9.37 14.33
CA ARG A 244 -2.89 -8.25 15.28
C ARG A 244 -4.21 -8.19 16.02
N GLY A 245 -5.24 -8.82 15.47
CA GLY A 245 -6.59 -8.85 16.02
C GLY A 245 -7.43 -7.62 15.69
N ALA A 246 -8.72 -7.73 16.01
CA ALA A 246 -9.74 -6.76 15.64
C ALA A 246 -9.57 -5.37 16.30
N ALA A 247 -8.94 -5.32 17.47
CA ALA A 247 -8.69 -4.07 18.18
C ALA A 247 -7.81 -3.08 17.39
N SER A 248 -6.93 -3.58 16.50
CA SER A 248 -6.09 -2.73 15.65
C SER A 248 -6.90 -1.87 14.67
N GLU A 249 -8.12 -2.30 14.33
CA GLU A 249 -9.06 -1.57 13.46
C GLU A 249 -10.24 -0.96 14.25
N GLY A 250 -10.16 -0.97 15.59
CA GLY A 250 -11.19 -0.43 16.47
C GLY A 250 -12.45 -1.29 16.58
N MET A 251 -12.32 -2.60 16.36
CA MET A 251 -13.38 -3.59 16.52
C MET A 251 -13.23 -4.33 17.85
N GLU A 252 -14.36 -4.73 18.46
CA GLU A 252 -14.38 -5.36 19.78
C GLU A 252 -14.23 -6.89 19.70
N GLU A 253 -14.66 -7.51 18.58
CA GLU A 253 -14.67 -8.97 18.43
C GLU A 253 -13.56 -9.48 17.53
N GLN A 254 -13.04 -10.66 17.83
CA GLN A 254 -12.10 -11.38 16.97
C GLN A 254 -12.80 -11.87 15.70
N MET A 255 -12.30 -11.43 14.55
CA MET A 255 -12.86 -11.79 13.23
C MET A 255 -12.08 -12.94 12.59
N PRO A 256 -12.75 -13.85 11.86
CA PRO A 256 -12.08 -14.93 11.14
C PRO A 256 -11.21 -14.39 9.99
N PHE A 257 -10.26 -15.20 9.51
CA PHE A 257 -9.38 -14.81 8.40
C PHE A 257 -10.15 -14.42 7.12
N SER A 258 -11.28 -15.09 6.84
CA SER A 258 -12.14 -14.77 5.69
C SER A 258 -12.74 -13.36 5.76
N PHE A 259 -13.05 -12.87 6.97
CA PHE A 259 -13.45 -11.47 7.17
C PHE A 259 -12.32 -10.53 6.75
N TRP A 260 -11.10 -10.76 7.25
CA TRP A 260 -9.95 -9.91 6.94
C TRP A 260 -9.58 -9.94 5.45
N ALA A 261 -9.68 -11.09 4.80
CA ALA A 261 -9.47 -11.19 3.36
C ALA A 261 -10.47 -10.34 2.58
N ALA A 262 -11.76 -10.42 2.92
CA ALA A 262 -12.80 -9.59 2.29
C ALA A 262 -12.65 -8.09 2.66
N TYR A 263 -12.33 -7.79 3.92
CA TYR A 263 -12.10 -6.43 4.40
C TYR A 263 -10.96 -5.74 3.64
N THR A 264 -9.84 -6.41 3.48
CA THR A 264 -8.68 -5.84 2.76
C THR A 264 -8.95 -5.64 1.26
N ILE A 265 -9.77 -6.51 0.65
CA ILE A 265 -10.27 -6.28 -0.71
C ILE A 265 -11.16 -5.04 -0.74
N ALA A 266 -12.09 -4.89 0.20
CA ALA A 266 -13.06 -3.79 0.23
C ALA A 266 -12.43 -2.41 0.49
N TYR A 267 -11.39 -2.36 1.32
CA TYR A 267 -10.78 -1.09 1.76
C TYR A 267 -9.39 -0.84 1.15
N MET A 268 -8.45 -1.76 1.35
CA MET A 268 -7.05 -1.54 0.97
C MET A 268 -6.81 -1.65 -0.52
N SER A 269 -7.51 -2.57 -1.21
CA SER A 269 -7.39 -2.67 -2.67
C SER A 269 -7.87 -1.39 -3.38
N VAL A 270 -8.82 -0.66 -2.81
CA VAL A 270 -9.31 0.62 -3.37
C VAL A 270 -8.21 1.68 -3.35
N ALA A 271 -7.49 1.82 -2.23
CA ALA A 271 -6.29 2.67 -2.16
C ALA A 271 -5.20 2.17 -3.12
N GLY A 272 -5.07 0.83 -3.25
CA GLY A 272 -4.20 0.19 -4.22
C GLY A 272 -4.48 0.60 -5.66
N VAL A 273 -5.75 0.68 -6.07
CA VAL A 273 -6.16 1.15 -7.40
C VAL A 273 -5.80 2.63 -7.59
N PHE A 274 -6.11 3.49 -6.60
CA PHE A 274 -5.76 4.91 -6.66
C PHE A 274 -4.26 5.13 -6.87
N LEU A 275 -3.41 4.54 -6.02
CA LEU A 275 -1.95 4.65 -6.16
C LEU A 275 -1.45 4.04 -7.49
N GLY A 276 -2.09 2.97 -7.95
CA GLY A 276 -1.82 2.37 -9.26
C GLY A 276 -2.12 3.31 -10.43
N ILE A 277 -3.19 4.10 -10.35
CA ILE A 277 -3.53 5.14 -11.33
C ILE A 277 -2.52 6.28 -11.28
N VAL A 278 -2.16 6.76 -10.08
CA VAL A 278 -1.12 7.79 -9.90
C VAL A 278 0.21 7.35 -10.54
N TYR A 279 0.65 6.14 -10.23
CA TYR A 279 1.87 5.58 -10.82
C TYR A 279 1.77 5.43 -12.34
N GLN A 280 0.65 4.93 -12.83
CA GLN A 280 0.46 4.76 -14.28
C GLN A 280 0.53 6.08 -15.05
N LYS A 281 -0.03 7.15 -14.48
CA LYS A 281 -0.01 8.50 -15.06
C LYS A 281 1.37 9.13 -15.06
N THR A 282 2.08 9.01 -13.96
CA THR A 282 3.31 9.78 -13.73
C THR A 282 4.60 8.98 -13.93
N LYS A 283 4.54 7.66 -13.73
CA LYS A 283 5.72 6.79 -13.61
C LYS A 283 6.70 7.29 -12.55
N ASN A 284 6.19 8.04 -11.58
CA ASN A 284 6.94 8.62 -10.48
C ASN A 284 6.67 7.83 -9.20
N LEU A 285 7.61 6.98 -8.82
CA LEU A 285 7.48 6.15 -7.64
C LEU A 285 7.49 6.97 -6.34
N TRP A 286 8.27 8.07 -6.30
CA TRP A 286 8.34 8.94 -5.13
C TRP A 286 7.01 9.60 -4.79
N LEU A 287 6.23 9.97 -5.81
CA LEU A 287 4.88 10.51 -5.57
C LEU A 287 3.99 9.45 -4.90
N CYS A 288 4.05 8.19 -5.36
CA CYS A 288 3.31 7.11 -4.73
C CYS A 288 3.78 6.85 -3.30
N ILE A 289 5.11 6.82 -3.06
CA ILE A 289 5.72 6.64 -1.74
C ILE A 289 5.20 7.69 -0.75
N PHE A 290 5.23 8.96 -1.14
CA PHE A 290 4.81 10.06 -0.27
C PHE A 290 3.29 10.06 -0.03
N LEU A 291 2.48 9.75 -1.04
CA LEU A 291 1.02 9.64 -0.88
C LEU A 291 0.64 8.42 -0.04
N HIS A 292 1.33 7.30 -0.19
CA HIS A 292 1.13 6.12 0.64
C HIS A 292 1.40 6.43 2.12
N ALA A 293 2.55 7.05 2.41
CA ALA A 293 2.88 7.47 3.77
C ALA A 293 1.82 8.44 4.36
N MET A 294 1.14 9.25 3.52
CA MET A 294 0.03 10.09 3.98
C MET A 294 -1.23 9.28 4.35
N PHE A 295 -1.52 8.18 3.63
CA PHE A 295 -2.61 7.27 4.01
C PHE A 295 -2.37 6.63 5.37
N ASP A 296 -1.12 6.31 5.66
CA ASP A 296 -0.76 5.60 6.88
C ASP A 296 -0.49 6.53 8.08
N LEU A 297 -0.33 7.84 7.85
CA LEU A 297 0.12 8.78 8.87
C LEU A 297 -0.80 8.84 10.08
N LEU A 298 -2.07 9.17 9.90
CA LEU A 298 -2.98 9.33 11.03
C LEU A 298 -3.35 8.01 11.71
N PRO A 299 -3.55 6.89 10.98
CA PRO A 299 -3.77 5.59 11.62
C PRO A 299 -2.62 5.10 12.49
N ASN A 300 -1.37 5.35 12.09
CA ASN A 300 -0.20 4.85 12.82
C ASN A 300 0.37 5.85 13.84
N LEU A 301 -0.06 7.11 13.82
CA LEU A 301 0.47 8.15 14.69
C LEU A 301 0.32 7.84 16.19
N PRO A 302 -0.84 7.31 16.68
CA PRO A 302 -0.99 6.96 18.09
C PRO A 302 0.03 5.94 18.57
N ASP A 303 0.20 4.86 17.83
CA ASP A 303 1.17 3.81 18.16
C ASP A 303 2.61 4.30 18.06
N PHE A 304 2.90 5.17 17.09
CA PHE A 304 4.22 5.78 16.93
C PHE A 304 4.58 6.66 18.12
N ILE A 305 3.67 7.57 18.55
CA ILE A 305 3.90 8.44 19.71
C ILE A 305 4.13 7.59 20.97
N ASN A 306 3.32 6.57 21.20
CA ASN A 306 3.44 5.69 22.37
C ASN A 306 4.75 4.89 22.34
N THR A 307 5.10 4.31 21.19
CA THR A 307 6.32 3.50 21.03
C THR A 307 7.60 4.33 21.25
N TRP A 308 7.63 5.56 20.76
CA TRP A 308 8.81 6.40 20.82
C TRP A 308 8.81 7.41 21.97
N HIS A 309 7.79 7.37 22.85
CA HIS A 309 7.67 8.21 24.05
C HIS A 309 7.78 9.71 23.74
N LEU A 310 7.08 10.16 22.69
CA LEU A 310 7.13 11.56 22.22
C LEU A 310 6.21 12.48 23.03
#